data_aa34d9a767a781b447abab7f9dd1c666
#
_entry.id   aa34d9a767a781b447abab7f9dd1c666
#
_cell.length_a   1.000
_cell.length_b   1.000
_cell.length_c   1.000
_cell.angle_alpha   90.00
_cell.angle_beta   90.00
_cell.angle_gamma   90.00
#
_symmetry.space_group_name_H-M   'P 1'
#
loop_
_entity.id
_entity.type
_entity.pdbx_description
1 polymer ?
#
loop_
_entity_poly.entity_id
_entity_poly.type
_entity_poly.pdbx_seq_one_letter_code
_entity_poly.pdbx_strand_id
1 'polypeptide(L)'
;MSDPLPETDREEVMARHRKEKKELQCKIQSMKKMKVDKKKKKEIQEEIANLEQEIEQRHAEELNRLNLSDAPEPSSNQPDTNGETNEESNVDTEKEEPRLSKAQRRRDKKAQDNRERDAQIKEEQAQLQKTSPRILENNRINEILIKRNMLTHSVPADGDCLYNAINHQLTQLGIGSYSVPELRSMAADYIEANRDVMICYMSHPDTGDMLSPEEFDKYCHQVRATKAWGGEIEIKALSTSLRCPIEVIQAVGPATVHGEDESANRKLVLTYHRHMYRLGEHYNSTKPMPPPSREEEADD
;
A
#
# COMPACT_ATOMS: atom_id res chain seq x y z
N MET A 1 -51.97 0.31 -13.65
CA MET A 1 -51.27 0.49 -12.37
C MET A 1 -50.23 -0.62 -12.32
N SER A 2 -49.02 -0.33 -12.71
CA SER A 2 -47.90 -1.28 -12.65
C SER A 2 -47.02 -0.83 -11.48
N ASP A 3 -46.84 -1.73 -10.52
CA ASP A 3 -46.04 -1.48 -9.35
C ASP A 3 -44.57 -1.23 -9.76
N PRO A 4 -43.88 -0.30 -9.12
CA PRO A 4 -42.44 -0.11 -9.34
C PRO A 4 -41.70 -1.37 -8.84
N LEU A 5 -40.81 -1.88 -9.68
CA LEU A 5 -39.92 -2.97 -9.32
C LEU A 5 -39.07 -2.60 -8.08
N PRO A 6 -38.88 -3.51 -7.14
CA PRO A 6 -38.19 -3.17 -5.89
C PRO A 6 -36.72 -2.76 -6.12
N GLU A 7 -36.30 -1.75 -5.41
CA GLU A 7 -34.88 -1.26 -5.38
C GLU A 7 -33.85 -2.37 -5.15
N THR A 8 -34.29 -3.50 -4.60
CA THR A 8 -33.50 -4.73 -4.40
C THR A 8 -32.92 -5.31 -5.69
N ASP A 9 -33.66 -5.29 -6.81
CA ASP A 9 -33.20 -5.88 -8.08
C ASP A 9 -32.04 -5.07 -8.70
N ARG A 10 -32.04 -3.76 -8.54
CA ARG A 10 -30.98 -2.88 -9.05
C ARG A 10 -29.70 -3.04 -8.25
N GLU A 11 -29.81 -3.17 -6.93
CA GLU A 11 -28.65 -3.41 -6.05
C GLU A 11 -28.02 -4.77 -6.29
N GLU A 12 -28.82 -5.79 -6.52
CA GLU A 12 -28.37 -7.15 -6.85
C GLU A 12 -27.61 -7.18 -8.19
N VAL A 13 -28.13 -6.51 -9.22
CA VAL A 13 -27.46 -6.37 -10.53
C VAL A 13 -26.14 -5.63 -10.39
N MET A 14 -26.10 -4.55 -9.64
CA MET A 14 -24.86 -3.80 -9.39
C MET A 14 -23.83 -4.61 -8.58
N ALA A 15 -24.27 -5.42 -7.63
CA ALA A 15 -23.39 -6.32 -6.88
C ALA A 15 -22.81 -7.43 -7.79
N ARG A 16 -23.64 -8.00 -8.69
CA ARG A 16 -23.21 -8.97 -9.70
C ARG A 16 -22.18 -8.35 -10.67
N HIS A 17 -22.43 -7.15 -11.18
CA HIS A 17 -21.49 -6.43 -12.05
C HIS A 17 -20.13 -6.17 -11.37
N ARG A 18 -20.12 -5.83 -10.07
CA ARG A 18 -18.88 -5.68 -9.29
C ARG A 18 -18.12 -6.99 -9.17
N LYS A 19 -18.82 -8.11 -9.02
CA LYS A 19 -18.19 -9.44 -8.93
C LYS A 19 -17.60 -9.85 -10.28
N GLU A 20 -18.34 -9.70 -11.38
CA GLU A 20 -17.88 -10.00 -12.73
C GLU A 20 -16.66 -9.15 -13.13
N LYS A 21 -16.63 -7.85 -12.79
CA LYS A 21 -15.44 -7.00 -12.99
C LYS A 21 -14.22 -7.48 -12.21
N LYS A 22 -14.39 -7.97 -10.99
CA LYS A 22 -13.28 -8.55 -10.21
C LYS A 22 -12.75 -9.84 -10.83
N GLU A 23 -13.64 -10.72 -11.28
CA GLU A 23 -13.28 -11.98 -11.93
C GLU A 23 -12.55 -11.72 -13.25
N LEU A 24 -13.02 -10.77 -14.07
CA LEU A 24 -12.33 -10.32 -15.27
C LEU A 24 -10.92 -9.80 -14.95
N GLN A 25 -10.78 -8.97 -13.93
CA GLN A 25 -9.49 -8.41 -13.52
C GLN A 25 -8.50 -9.50 -13.08
N CYS A 26 -8.97 -10.53 -12.37
CA CYS A 26 -8.17 -11.70 -12.01
C CYS A 26 -7.73 -12.49 -13.27
N LYS A 27 -8.65 -12.69 -14.22
CA LYS A 27 -8.37 -13.37 -15.49
C LYS A 27 -7.33 -12.60 -16.33
N ILE A 28 -7.48 -11.29 -16.46
CA ILE A 28 -6.53 -10.41 -17.15
C ILE A 28 -5.14 -10.47 -16.49
N GLN A 29 -5.07 -10.46 -15.15
CA GLN A 29 -3.79 -10.58 -14.45
C GLN A 29 -3.12 -11.94 -14.69
N SER A 30 -3.89 -13.02 -14.76
CA SER A 30 -3.36 -14.35 -15.06
C SER A 30 -2.82 -14.42 -16.49
N MET A 31 -3.54 -13.84 -17.46
CA MET A 31 -3.10 -13.79 -18.87
C MET A 31 -1.84 -12.93 -19.06
N LYS A 32 -1.73 -11.80 -18.35
CA LYS A 32 -0.53 -10.94 -18.35
C LYS A 32 0.71 -11.57 -17.70
N LYS A 33 0.52 -12.52 -16.76
CA LYS A 33 1.62 -13.25 -16.09
C LYS A 33 2.18 -14.41 -16.92
N MET A 34 1.50 -14.86 -17.96
CA MET A 34 2.01 -15.92 -18.83
C MET A 34 3.23 -15.44 -19.61
N LYS A 35 4.35 -16.16 -19.49
CA LYS A 35 5.55 -15.91 -20.31
C LYS A 35 5.27 -16.39 -21.74
N VAL A 36 5.02 -15.46 -22.65
CA VAL A 36 4.66 -15.74 -24.06
C VAL A 36 5.53 -14.95 -25.02
N ASP A 37 5.77 -15.52 -26.21
CA ASP A 37 6.48 -14.88 -27.30
C ASP A 37 5.78 -13.61 -27.80
N LYS A 38 6.56 -12.70 -28.41
CA LYS A 38 6.12 -11.36 -28.84
C LYS A 38 4.87 -11.36 -29.72
N LYS A 39 4.66 -12.42 -30.52
CA LYS A 39 3.51 -12.59 -31.40
C LYS A 39 2.23 -12.95 -30.62
N LYS A 40 2.34 -13.88 -29.69
CA LYS A 40 1.24 -14.28 -28.80
C LYS A 40 0.86 -13.17 -27.78
N LYS A 41 1.79 -12.26 -27.46
CA LYS A 41 1.50 -11.14 -26.59
C LYS A 41 0.50 -10.15 -27.20
N LYS A 42 0.53 -9.98 -28.54
CA LYS A 42 -0.42 -9.15 -29.27
C LYS A 42 -1.82 -9.78 -29.29
N GLU A 43 -1.89 -11.10 -29.52
CA GLU A 43 -3.15 -11.86 -29.50
C GLU A 43 -3.82 -11.83 -28.13
N ILE A 44 -3.03 -11.99 -27.04
CA ILE A 44 -3.53 -11.88 -25.66
C ILE A 44 -4.03 -10.45 -25.37
N GLN A 45 -3.39 -9.44 -25.92
CA GLN A 45 -3.78 -8.04 -25.72
C GLN A 45 -5.08 -7.72 -26.46
N GLU A 46 -5.30 -8.28 -27.66
CA GLU A 46 -6.58 -8.21 -28.40
C GLU A 46 -7.69 -8.99 -27.66
N GLU A 47 -7.39 -10.18 -27.14
CA GLU A 47 -8.34 -10.98 -26.39
C GLU A 47 -8.77 -10.28 -25.08
N ILE A 48 -7.85 -9.63 -24.40
CA ILE A 48 -8.16 -8.82 -23.21
C ILE A 48 -9.10 -7.65 -23.57
N ALA A 49 -8.81 -6.92 -24.65
CA ALA A 49 -9.63 -5.80 -25.10
C ALA A 49 -11.05 -6.24 -25.47
N ASN A 50 -11.19 -7.39 -26.14
CA ASN A 50 -12.48 -7.96 -26.51
C ASN A 50 -13.29 -8.37 -25.27
N LEU A 51 -12.67 -9.01 -24.28
CA LEU A 51 -13.33 -9.40 -23.03
C LEU A 51 -13.77 -8.20 -22.19
N GLU A 52 -12.96 -7.13 -22.16
CA GLU A 52 -13.33 -5.88 -21.48
C GLU A 52 -14.53 -5.23 -22.16
N GLN A 53 -14.53 -5.15 -23.48
CA GLN A 53 -15.62 -4.57 -24.28
C GLN A 53 -16.92 -5.38 -24.16
N GLU A 54 -16.85 -6.71 -24.20
CA GLU A 54 -18.02 -7.58 -24.09
C GLU A 54 -18.73 -7.43 -22.72
N ILE A 55 -17.97 -7.39 -21.64
CA ILE A 55 -18.52 -7.20 -20.28
C ILE A 55 -19.11 -5.79 -20.14
N GLU A 56 -18.44 -4.77 -20.69
CA GLU A 56 -18.91 -3.39 -20.61
C GLU A 56 -20.23 -3.19 -21.41
N GLN A 57 -20.34 -3.78 -22.59
CA GLN A 57 -21.56 -3.75 -23.40
C GLN A 57 -22.71 -4.47 -22.69
N ARG A 58 -22.48 -5.67 -22.16
CA ARG A 58 -23.49 -6.43 -21.44
C ARG A 58 -24.00 -5.70 -20.20
N HIS A 59 -23.10 -5.10 -19.43
CA HIS A 59 -23.47 -4.31 -18.27
C HIS A 59 -24.25 -3.04 -18.65
N ALA A 60 -23.89 -2.39 -19.76
CA ALA A 60 -24.59 -1.23 -20.26
C ALA A 60 -26.02 -1.56 -20.76
N GLU A 61 -26.16 -2.69 -21.46
CA GLU A 61 -27.46 -3.18 -21.92
C GLU A 61 -28.39 -3.57 -20.75
N GLU A 62 -27.82 -4.20 -19.73
CA GLU A 62 -28.57 -4.62 -18.55
C GLU A 62 -29.05 -3.42 -17.72
N LEU A 63 -28.18 -2.41 -17.56
CA LEU A 63 -28.57 -1.13 -16.94
C LEU A 63 -29.58 -0.34 -17.77
N ASN A 64 -29.47 -0.38 -19.09
CA ASN A 64 -30.46 0.23 -19.99
C ASN A 64 -31.83 -0.46 -19.89
N ARG A 65 -31.88 -1.77 -19.77
CA ARG A 65 -33.14 -2.50 -19.55
C ARG A 65 -33.80 -2.09 -18.24
N LEU A 66 -33.04 -1.89 -17.19
CA LEU A 66 -33.54 -1.43 -15.89
C LEU A 66 -34.00 0.04 -15.93
N ASN A 67 -33.37 0.88 -16.76
CA ASN A 67 -33.76 2.30 -16.92
C ASN A 67 -34.94 2.50 -17.89
N LEU A 68 -35.19 1.55 -18.80
CA LEU A 68 -36.32 1.62 -19.75
C LEU A 68 -37.65 1.20 -19.14
N SER A 69 -37.67 0.61 -17.95
CA SER A 69 -38.92 0.32 -17.23
C SER A 69 -39.52 1.55 -16.54
N ASP A 70 -38.84 2.69 -16.54
CA ASP A 70 -39.22 3.90 -15.82
C ASP A 70 -39.46 5.13 -16.71
N ALA A 71 -39.58 4.98 -18.06
CA ALA A 71 -39.78 6.13 -18.95
C ALA A 71 -41.12 6.00 -19.75
N PRO A 72 -41.93 7.06 -19.81
CA PRO A 72 -43.08 7.11 -20.70
C PRO A 72 -42.63 7.32 -22.17
N GLU A 73 -43.38 6.71 -23.09
CA GLU A 73 -43.11 6.63 -24.53
C GLU A 73 -42.87 8.00 -25.21
N PRO A 74 -41.93 8.07 -26.15
CA PRO A 74 -41.76 9.25 -27.01
C PRO A 74 -42.60 9.09 -28.29
N SER A 75 -43.45 10.07 -28.53
CA SER A 75 -44.15 10.30 -29.80
C SER A 75 -43.16 10.50 -30.96
N SER A 76 -43.48 9.78 -32.02
CA SER A 76 -42.87 9.84 -33.34
C SER A 76 -42.86 11.22 -33.98
N ASN A 77 -41.77 11.62 -34.59
CA ASN A 77 -41.78 12.30 -35.89
C ASN A 77 -40.41 12.25 -36.56
N GLN A 78 -40.41 11.66 -37.74
CA GLN A 78 -39.29 11.59 -38.68
C GLN A 78 -39.20 12.88 -39.56
N PRO A 79 -38.14 12.95 -40.38
CA PRO A 79 -37.56 14.21 -40.86
C PRO A 79 -38.03 14.61 -42.25
N ASP A 80 -37.91 15.85 -42.59
CA ASP A 80 -37.91 16.29 -43.99
C ASP A 80 -36.80 17.28 -44.30
N THR A 81 -36.33 17.11 -45.51
CA THR A 81 -35.16 17.63 -46.19
C THR A 81 -35.41 19.00 -46.84
N ASN A 82 -34.30 19.68 -47.09
CA ASN A 82 -33.98 20.62 -48.19
C ASN A 82 -34.55 22.03 -48.19
N GLY A 83 -33.66 22.95 -48.52
CA GLY A 83 -33.93 24.18 -49.22
C GLY A 83 -32.96 25.33 -48.93
N GLU A 84 -31.99 25.48 -49.82
CA GLU A 84 -31.22 26.72 -49.96
C GLU A 84 -32.15 27.88 -50.24
N THR A 85 -31.81 29.09 -49.76
CA THR A 85 -31.65 30.31 -50.59
C THR A 85 -31.06 31.45 -49.77
N ASN A 86 -30.13 32.14 -50.41
CA ASN A 86 -29.55 33.43 -50.07
C ASN A 86 -30.64 34.53 -49.98
N GLU A 87 -30.39 35.52 -49.09
CA GLU A 87 -30.36 36.93 -49.50
C GLU A 87 -29.79 37.83 -48.38
N GLU A 88 -28.97 38.77 -48.82
CA GLU A 88 -28.29 39.82 -48.07
C GLU A 88 -29.25 40.84 -47.46
N SER A 89 -28.93 41.40 -46.31
CA SER A 89 -28.67 42.84 -46.18
C SER A 89 -28.39 43.30 -44.72
N ASN A 90 -27.28 43.93 -44.59
CA ASN A 90 -26.95 45.20 -43.88
C ASN A 90 -27.14 45.35 -42.35
N VAL A 91 -25.96 45.49 -41.72
CA VAL A 91 -25.52 46.54 -40.77
C VAL A 91 -26.30 46.69 -39.46
N ASP A 92 -25.70 46.26 -38.38
CA ASP A 92 -25.28 47.15 -37.29
C ASP A 92 -24.22 46.50 -36.39
N THR A 93 -23.26 47.32 -36.00
CA THR A 93 -22.04 46.96 -35.28
C THR A 93 -22.32 46.93 -33.79
N GLU A 94 -22.55 45.77 -33.21
CA GLU A 94 -22.30 45.51 -31.79
C GLU A 94 -21.39 44.31 -31.67
N LYS A 95 -20.32 44.44 -30.87
CA LYS A 95 -19.36 43.40 -30.59
C LYS A 95 -20.04 42.25 -29.83
N GLU A 96 -20.67 41.32 -30.55
CA GLU A 96 -21.09 40.04 -30.00
C GLU A 96 -19.86 39.13 -29.89
N GLU A 97 -19.53 38.73 -28.65
CA GLU A 97 -18.63 37.61 -28.40
C GLU A 97 -19.14 36.37 -29.19
N PRO A 98 -18.25 35.61 -29.81
CA PRO A 98 -18.63 34.48 -30.66
C PRO A 98 -19.45 33.48 -29.85
N ARG A 99 -20.73 33.32 -30.16
CA ARG A 99 -21.61 32.31 -29.55
C ARG A 99 -21.06 30.92 -29.82
N LEU A 100 -20.45 30.32 -28.80
CA LEU A 100 -19.93 28.94 -28.85
C LEU A 100 -21.02 27.97 -29.34
N SER A 101 -20.69 27.15 -30.32
CA SER A 101 -21.64 26.18 -30.89
C SER A 101 -22.14 25.22 -29.81
N LYS A 102 -23.35 24.67 -29.97
CA LYS A 102 -23.94 23.68 -29.04
C LYS A 102 -23.01 22.45 -28.82
N ALA A 103 -22.26 22.08 -29.85
CA ALA A 103 -21.26 21.00 -29.79
C ALA A 103 -20.06 21.41 -28.91
N GLN A 104 -19.59 22.64 -29.03
CA GLN A 104 -18.49 23.19 -28.22
C GLN A 104 -18.88 23.25 -26.74
N ARG A 105 -20.05 23.79 -26.42
CA ARG A 105 -20.56 23.81 -25.03
C ARG A 105 -20.68 22.41 -24.40
N ARG A 106 -21.07 21.41 -25.19
CA ARG A 106 -21.10 19.99 -24.71
C ARG A 106 -19.70 19.43 -24.46
N ARG A 107 -18.73 19.78 -25.32
CA ARG A 107 -17.31 19.35 -25.12
C ARG A 107 -16.72 20.04 -23.91
N ASP A 108 -16.95 21.31 -23.73
CA ASP A 108 -16.44 22.11 -22.61
C ASP A 108 -17.06 21.63 -21.30
N LYS A 109 -18.38 21.39 -21.27
CA LYS A 109 -19.03 20.79 -20.10
C LYS A 109 -18.46 19.39 -19.76
N LYS A 110 -18.30 18.52 -20.75
CA LYS A 110 -17.71 17.19 -20.52
C LYS A 110 -16.26 17.29 -20.03
N ALA A 111 -15.49 18.26 -20.56
CA ALA A 111 -14.12 18.49 -20.10
C ALA A 111 -14.08 19.03 -18.67
N GLN A 112 -15.03 19.88 -18.29
CA GLN A 112 -15.18 20.39 -16.93
C GLN A 112 -15.58 19.26 -15.97
N ASP A 113 -16.61 18.48 -16.30
CA ASP A 113 -17.07 17.34 -15.48
C ASP A 113 -15.94 16.32 -15.26
N ASN A 114 -15.10 16.06 -16.27
CA ASN A 114 -13.93 15.19 -16.14
C ASN A 114 -12.88 15.81 -15.22
N ARG A 115 -12.57 17.11 -15.33
CA ARG A 115 -11.62 17.79 -14.45
C ARG A 115 -12.08 17.79 -12.99
N GLU A 116 -13.36 18.02 -12.75
CA GLU A 116 -13.95 17.96 -11.40
C GLU A 116 -13.89 16.55 -10.82
N ARG A 117 -14.19 15.54 -11.64
CA ARG A 117 -14.06 14.13 -11.25
C ARG A 117 -12.61 13.76 -10.92
N ASP A 118 -11.66 14.14 -11.76
CA ASP A 118 -10.24 13.89 -11.53
C ASP A 118 -9.72 14.60 -10.28
N ALA A 119 -10.21 15.81 -10.02
CA ALA A 119 -9.89 16.56 -8.81
C ALA A 119 -10.46 15.88 -7.56
N GLN A 120 -11.70 15.40 -7.60
CA GLN A 120 -12.33 14.64 -6.51
C GLN A 120 -11.60 13.34 -6.24
N ILE A 121 -11.26 12.57 -7.29
CA ILE A 121 -10.49 11.31 -7.14
C ILE A 121 -9.12 11.59 -6.51
N LYS A 122 -8.46 12.66 -6.93
CA LYS A 122 -7.16 13.06 -6.39
C LYS A 122 -7.25 13.48 -4.92
N GLU A 123 -8.29 14.20 -4.56
CA GLU A 123 -8.53 14.59 -3.17
C GLU A 123 -8.88 13.39 -2.28
N GLU A 124 -9.77 12.51 -2.75
CA GLU A 124 -10.12 11.28 -2.05
C GLU A 124 -8.91 10.36 -1.86
N GLN A 125 -8.08 10.21 -2.90
CA GLN A 125 -6.82 9.46 -2.79
C GLN A 125 -5.84 10.10 -1.81
N ALA A 126 -5.76 11.44 -1.78
CA ALA A 126 -4.92 12.16 -0.83
C ALA A 126 -5.41 11.99 0.62
N GLN A 127 -6.73 11.97 0.85
CA GLN A 127 -7.32 11.69 2.16
C GLN A 127 -7.11 10.25 2.57
N LEU A 128 -7.34 9.28 1.67
CA LEU A 128 -7.06 7.87 1.91
C LEU A 128 -5.57 7.61 2.22
N GLN A 129 -4.66 8.32 1.56
CA GLN A 129 -3.24 8.24 1.89
C GLN A 129 -2.95 8.75 3.31
N LYS A 130 -3.55 9.88 3.72
CA LYS A 130 -3.34 10.45 5.07
C LYS A 130 -3.86 9.54 6.18
N THR A 131 -4.89 8.75 5.94
CA THR A 131 -5.50 7.82 6.90
C THR A 131 -5.01 6.39 6.75
N SER A 132 -4.06 6.14 5.86
CA SER A 132 -3.53 4.77 5.69
C SER A 132 -2.85 4.27 6.97
N PRO A 133 -3.02 2.99 7.33
CA PRO A 133 -2.40 2.41 8.54
C PRO A 133 -0.89 2.66 8.62
N ARG A 134 -0.20 2.64 7.47
CA ARG A 134 1.21 2.95 7.36
C ARG A 134 1.56 4.37 7.82
N ILE A 135 0.78 5.37 7.42
CA ILE A 135 1.05 6.77 7.77
C ILE A 135 0.73 7.02 9.24
N LEU A 136 -0.39 6.47 9.73
CA LEU A 136 -0.75 6.56 11.14
C LEU A 136 0.30 5.91 12.04
N GLU A 137 0.79 4.73 11.66
CA GLU A 137 1.88 4.03 12.36
C GLU A 137 3.16 4.86 12.40
N ASN A 138 3.61 5.37 11.25
CA ASN A 138 4.80 6.20 11.15
C ASN A 138 4.69 7.48 11.98
N ASN A 139 3.56 8.18 11.90
CA ASN A 139 3.34 9.39 12.67
C ASN A 139 3.44 9.11 14.18
N ARG A 140 2.82 8.01 14.62
CA ARG A 140 2.84 7.62 16.04
C ARG A 140 4.26 7.30 16.52
N ILE A 141 5.02 6.53 15.76
CA ILE A 141 6.41 6.21 16.08
C ILE A 141 7.27 7.50 16.10
N ASN A 142 7.10 8.36 15.10
CA ASN A 142 7.82 9.64 15.04
C ASN A 142 7.50 10.54 16.23
N GLU A 143 6.24 10.62 16.68
CA GLU A 143 5.86 11.36 17.88
C GLU A 143 6.59 10.84 19.13
N ILE A 144 6.72 9.51 19.26
CA ILE A 144 7.45 8.90 20.39
C ILE A 144 8.95 9.24 20.31
N LEU A 145 9.53 9.15 19.12
CA LEU A 145 10.95 9.42 18.90
C LEU A 145 11.30 10.90 19.13
N ILE A 146 10.49 11.83 18.64
CA ILE A 146 10.67 13.28 18.81
C ILE A 146 10.71 13.64 20.30
N LYS A 147 9.82 13.09 21.10
CA LYS A 147 9.80 13.27 22.56
C LYS A 147 11.08 12.79 23.25
N ARG A 148 11.83 11.91 22.59
CA ARG A 148 13.12 11.36 23.06
C ARG A 148 14.32 12.00 22.38
N ASN A 149 14.13 13.07 21.60
CA ASN A 149 15.16 13.71 20.77
C ASN A 149 15.82 12.74 19.78
N MET A 150 15.03 11.86 19.17
CA MET A 150 15.46 10.84 18.23
C MET A 150 14.69 10.94 16.93
N LEU A 151 15.29 10.42 15.85
CA LEU A 151 14.68 10.27 14.53
C LEU A 151 14.84 8.83 14.04
N THR A 152 13.94 8.38 13.19
CA THR A 152 14.08 7.11 12.49
C THR A 152 15.25 7.17 11.51
N HIS A 153 16.09 6.14 11.51
CA HIS A 153 17.07 5.87 10.48
C HIS A 153 16.64 4.65 9.68
N SER A 154 16.28 4.87 8.41
CA SER A 154 15.78 3.80 7.53
C SER A 154 16.90 2.86 7.14
N VAL A 155 16.60 1.55 7.21
CA VAL A 155 17.46 0.49 6.70
C VAL A 155 16.81 -0.18 5.49
N PRO A 156 17.56 -0.94 4.67
CA PRO A 156 16.99 -1.66 3.52
C PRO A 156 15.84 -2.58 3.93
N ALA A 157 14.77 -2.60 3.11
CA ALA A 157 13.58 -3.42 3.35
C ALA A 157 13.78 -4.83 2.77
N ASP A 158 14.59 -5.62 3.46
CA ASP A 158 14.85 -7.02 3.14
C ASP A 158 14.85 -7.89 4.40
N GLY A 159 15.15 -9.17 4.25
CA GLY A 159 15.24 -10.11 5.39
C GLY A 159 16.33 -9.78 6.40
N ASP A 160 17.24 -8.87 6.08
CA ASP A 160 18.36 -8.46 6.92
C ASP A 160 18.07 -7.17 7.73
N CYS A 161 16.85 -6.61 7.64
CA CYS A 161 16.52 -5.31 8.25
C CYS A 161 16.82 -5.24 9.75
N LEU A 162 16.49 -6.26 10.52
CA LEU A 162 16.79 -6.32 11.95
C LEU A 162 18.30 -6.22 12.22
N TYR A 163 19.09 -7.02 11.52
CA TYR A 163 20.54 -7.08 11.70
C TYR A 163 21.24 -5.79 11.23
N ASN A 164 20.75 -5.19 10.15
CA ASN A 164 21.22 -3.88 9.67
C ASN A 164 20.90 -2.78 10.68
N ALA A 165 19.69 -2.81 11.28
CA ALA A 165 19.29 -1.84 12.29
C ALA A 165 20.17 -1.95 13.55
N ILE A 166 20.44 -3.17 14.02
CA ILE A 166 21.34 -3.43 15.17
C ILE A 166 22.76 -2.97 14.86
N ASN A 167 23.31 -3.35 13.71
CA ASN A 167 24.68 -2.93 13.33
C ASN A 167 24.82 -1.42 13.24
N HIS A 168 23.82 -0.72 12.69
CA HIS A 168 23.82 0.73 12.68
C HIS A 168 23.87 1.33 14.11
N GLN A 169 23.09 0.80 15.04
CA GLN A 169 23.09 1.24 16.45
C GLN A 169 24.45 0.98 17.12
N LEU A 170 25.01 -0.21 16.94
CA LEU A 170 26.33 -0.57 17.50
C LEU A 170 27.43 0.37 17.00
N THR A 171 27.44 0.65 15.71
CA THR A 171 28.36 1.58 15.07
C THR A 171 28.18 3.00 15.60
N GLN A 172 26.93 3.46 15.68
CA GLN A 172 26.59 4.81 16.17
C GLN A 172 27.00 5.02 17.63
N LEU A 173 26.89 4.01 18.46
CA LEU A 173 27.28 4.06 19.88
C LEU A 173 28.78 3.77 20.11
N GLY A 174 29.53 3.43 19.07
CA GLY A 174 30.96 3.08 19.16
C GLY A 174 31.20 1.80 19.96
N ILE A 175 30.22 0.88 19.99
CA ILE A 175 30.35 -0.41 20.67
C ILE A 175 31.09 -1.41 19.79
N GLY A 176 30.90 -1.33 18.49
CA GLY A 176 31.49 -2.21 17.48
C GLY A 176 30.79 -2.10 16.13
N SER A 177 31.31 -2.81 15.16
CA SER A 177 30.68 -2.98 13.86
C SER A 177 30.77 -4.45 13.48
N TYR A 178 29.65 -5.03 13.13
CA TYR A 178 29.51 -6.44 12.75
C TYR A 178 28.89 -6.53 11.37
N SER A 179 29.30 -7.49 10.58
CA SER A 179 28.59 -7.81 9.36
C SER A 179 27.26 -8.52 9.67
N VAL A 180 26.30 -8.47 8.74
CA VAL A 180 25.05 -9.21 8.88
C VAL A 180 25.26 -10.70 9.10
N PRO A 181 26.15 -11.41 8.37
CA PRO A 181 26.42 -12.82 8.62
C PRO A 181 26.97 -13.10 10.04
N GLU A 182 27.80 -12.21 10.60
CA GLU A 182 28.31 -12.35 11.97
C GLU A 182 27.16 -12.24 12.99
N LEU A 183 26.28 -11.25 12.86
CA LEU A 183 25.13 -11.09 13.74
C LEU A 183 24.17 -12.27 13.63
N ARG A 184 23.94 -12.79 12.41
CA ARG A 184 23.13 -13.99 12.20
C ARG A 184 23.73 -15.22 12.85
N SER A 185 25.05 -15.41 12.71
CA SER A 185 25.76 -16.51 13.41
C SER A 185 25.64 -16.37 14.92
N MET A 186 25.90 -15.18 15.48
CA MET A 186 25.79 -14.93 16.92
C MET A 186 24.38 -15.25 17.46
N ALA A 187 23.33 -14.84 16.71
CA ALA A 187 21.96 -15.15 17.09
C ALA A 187 21.71 -16.68 17.06
N ALA A 188 22.08 -17.35 15.99
CA ALA A 188 21.88 -18.79 15.84
C ALA A 188 22.68 -19.58 16.87
N ASP A 189 23.94 -19.23 17.13
CA ASP A 189 24.80 -19.88 18.12
C ASP A 189 24.20 -19.79 19.53
N TYR A 190 23.67 -18.61 19.89
CA TYR A 190 22.98 -18.43 21.18
C TYR A 190 21.71 -19.27 21.26
N ILE A 191 20.89 -19.27 20.21
CA ILE A 191 19.63 -20.02 20.15
C ILE A 191 19.93 -21.53 20.30
N GLU A 192 20.91 -22.04 19.57
CA GLU A 192 21.35 -23.45 19.64
C GLU A 192 21.88 -23.81 21.03
N ALA A 193 22.71 -22.96 21.62
CA ALA A 193 23.30 -23.22 22.96
C ALA A 193 22.25 -23.20 24.08
N ASN A 194 21.10 -22.51 23.87
CA ASN A 194 20.03 -22.40 24.85
C ASN A 194 18.74 -23.12 24.39
N ARG A 195 18.88 -24.22 23.66
CA ARG A 195 17.79 -24.98 23.05
C ARG A 195 16.62 -25.22 24.00
N ASP A 196 16.88 -25.77 25.17
CA ASP A 196 15.85 -26.18 26.13
C ASP A 196 14.94 -25.03 26.58
N VAL A 197 15.48 -23.82 26.60
CA VAL A 197 14.73 -22.61 26.93
C VAL A 197 14.06 -22.01 25.69
N MET A 198 14.79 -21.90 24.60
CA MET A 198 14.33 -21.23 23.39
C MET A 198 13.20 -21.96 22.70
N ILE A 199 13.24 -23.27 22.63
CA ILE A 199 12.22 -24.09 21.98
C ILE A 199 10.84 -23.91 22.62
N CYS A 200 10.77 -23.60 23.91
CA CYS A 200 9.51 -23.34 24.60
C CYS A 200 8.78 -22.06 24.13
N TYR A 201 9.48 -21.15 23.49
CA TYR A 201 8.93 -19.89 22.91
C TYR A 201 8.66 -20.00 21.41
N MET A 202 8.89 -21.17 20.82
CA MET A 202 8.80 -21.37 19.38
C MET A 202 7.70 -22.38 19.05
N SER A 203 6.79 -21.96 18.19
CA SER A 203 5.71 -22.82 17.71
C SER A 203 5.77 -22.97 16.20
N HIS A 204 5.34 -24.14 15.73
CA HIS A 204 5.20 -24.40 14.32
C HIS A 204 4.11 -23.48 13.72
N PRO A 205 4.38 -22.76 12.62
CA PRO A 205 3.49 -21.73 12.09
C PRO A 205 2.11 -22.27 11.63
N ASP A 206 2.07 -23.53 11.20
CA ASP A 206 0.84 -24.13 10.66
C ASP A 206 0.04 -24.89 11.73
N THR A 207 0.70 -25.57 12.68
CA THR A 207 0.03 -26.40 13.69
C THR A 207 -0.14 -25.72 15.03
N GLY A 208 0.72 -24.74 15.36
CA GLY A 208 0.78 -24.09 16.66
C GLY A 208 1.43 -24.91 17.76
N ASP A 209 1.87 -26.15 17.45
CA ASP A 209 2.60 -27.02 18.38
C ASP A 209 4.03 -26.55 18.59
N MET A 210 4.66 -27.01 19.66
CA MET A 210 6.09 -26.79 19.89
C MET A 210 6.91 -27.42 18.77
N LEU A 211 7.98 -26.75 18.34
CA LEU A 211 8.88 -27.29 17.30
C LEU A 211 9.48 -28.63 17.72
N SER A 212 9.56 -29.56 16.78
CA SER A 212 10.38 -30.77 16.95
C SER A 212 11.88 -30.42 16.97
N PRO A 213 12.73 -31.30 17.48
CA PRO A 213 14.18 -31.11 17.45
C PRO A 213 14.73 -30.80 16.06
N GLU A 214 14.22 -31.48 15.03
CA GLU A 214 14.66 -31.35 13.65
C GLU A 214 14.21 -29.99 13.06
N GLU A 215 13.02 -29.54 13.39
CA GLU A 215 12.50 -28.22 12.99
C GLU A 215 13.27 -27.09 13.66
N PHE A 216 13.63 -27.26 14.92
CA PHE A 216 14.48 -26.31 15.63
C PHE A 216 15.86 -26.20 14.99
N ASP A 217 16.52 -27.31 14.63
CA ASP A 217 17.81 -27.30 13.94
C ASP A 217 17.71 -26.63 12.57
N LYS A 218 16.63 -26.88 11.84
CA LYS A 218 16.33 -26.22 10.57
C LYS A 218 16.14 -24.72 10.75
N TYR A 219 15.44 -24.29 11.80
CA TYR A 219 15.27 -22.88 12.12
C TYR A 219 16.61 -22.20 12.39
N CYS A 220 17.46 -22.76 13.23
CA CYS A 220 18.79 -22.22 13.52
C CYS A 220 19.65 -22.11 12.26
N HIS A 221 19.60 -23.13 11.40
CA HIS A 221 20.25 -23.08 10.09
C HIS A 221 19.70 -21.96 9.19
N GLN A 222 18.38 -21.76 9.16
CA GLN A 222 17.75 -20.68 8.39
C GLN A 222 18.17 -19.30 8.89
N VAL A 223 18.20 -19.08 10.20
CA VAL A 223 18.68 -17.84 10.81
C VAL A 223 20.11 -17.55 10.39
N ARG A 224 21.00 -18.56 10.44
CA ARG A 224 22.42 -18.41 10.12
C ARG A 224 22.70 -18.20 8.64
N ALA A 225 22.07 -18.99 7.78
CA ALA A 225 22.49 -19.16 6.40
C ALA A 225 21.59 -18.48 5.35
N THR A 226 20.45 -17.95 5.75
CA THR A 226 19.49 -17.37 4.81
C THR A 226 19.12 -15.93 5.17
N LYS A 227 18.33 -15.28 4.31
CA LYS A 227 17.70 -13.98 4.60
C LYS A 227 16.36 -14.13 5.32
N ALA A 228 16.21 -15.14 6.19
CA ALA A 228 15.03 -15.26 7.03
C ALA A 228 14.88 -14.02 7.90
N TRP A 229 13.63 -13.57 8.07
CA TRP A 229 13.33 -12.41 8.91
C TRP A 229 13.60 -12.76 10.37
N GLY A 230 14.27 -11.83 11.06
CA GLY A 230 14.49 -11.95 12.50
C GLY A 230 13.34 -11.30 13.28
N GLY A 231 13.08 -11.84 14.46
CA GLY A 231 12.05 -11.40 15.38
C GLY A 231 12.52 -11.32 16.83
N GLU A 232 11.59 -11.52 17.76
CA GLU A 232 11.87 -11.44 19.20
C GLU A 232 12.92 -12.44 19.68
N ILE A 233 12.97 -13.62 19.09
CA ILE A 233 13.95 -14.68 19.42
C ILE A 233 15.37 -14.19 19.11
N GLU A 234 15.58 -13.65 17.91
CA GLU A 234 16.88 -13.12 17.48
C GLU A 234 17.26 -11.88 18.27
N ILE A 235 16.31 -10.99 18.58
CA ILE A 235 16.54 -9.81 19.43
C ILE A 235 17.00 -10.23 20.82
N LYS A 236 16.33 -11.21 21.44
CA LYS A 236 16.74 -11.75 22.75
C LYS A 236 18.13 -12.39 22.69
N ALA A 237 18.39 -13.20 21.67
CA ALA A 237 19.69 -13.82 21.46
C ALA A 237 20.81 -12.77 21.31
N LEU A 238 20.59 -11.76 20.46
CA LEU A 238 21.57 -10.71 20.20
C LEU A 238 21.75 -9.79 21.40
N SER A 239 20.69 -9.43 22.14
CA SER A 239 20.81 -8.60 23.33
C SER A 239 21.74 -9.24 24.37
N THR A 240 21.60 -10.55 24.57
CA THR A 240 22.44 -11.30 25.52
C THR A 240 23.87 -11.51 24.99
N SER A 241 24.03 -11.91 23.72
CA SER A 241 25.35 -12.13 23.12
C SER A 241 26.19 -10.87 23.05
N LEU A 242 25.56 -9.73 22.73
CA LEU A 242 26.20 -8.41 22.67
C LEU A 242 26.34 -7.74 24.05
N ARG A 243 25.73 -8.31 25.10
CA ARG A 243 25.61 -7.70 26.44
C ARG A 243 25.10 -6.27 26.37
N CYS A 244 24.08 -6.05 25.57
CA CYS A 244 23.55 -4.73 25.31
C CYS A 244 22.01 -4.80 25.22
N PRO A 245 21.27 -4.07 26.08
CA PRO A 245 19.84 -4.02 26.01
C PRO A 245 19.36 -3.52 24.64
N ILE A 246 18.33 -4.15 24.09
CA ILE A 246 17.69 -3.72 22.84
C ILE A 246 16.25 -3.31 23.14
N GLU A 247 15.94 -2.05 22.94
CA GLU A 247 14.59 -1.51 23.04
C GLU A 247 13.95 -1.44 21.65
N VAL A 248 12.73 -1.93 21.54
CA VAL A 248 11.93 -1.88 20.31
C VAL A 248 10.72 -1.01 20.54
N ILE A 249 10.67 0.14 19.85
CA ILE A 249 9.57 1.10 19.87
C ILE A 249 8.57 0.72 18.78
N GLN A 250 7.30 0.66 19.15
CA GLN A 250 6.18 0.37 18.24
C GLN A 250 5.07 1.41 18.36
N ALA A 251 4.20 1.52 17.36
CA ALA A 251 3.12 2.50 17.35
C ALA A 251 2.05 2.26 18.41
N VAL A 252 1.82 1.01 18.80
CA VAL A 252 0.77 0.58 19.73
C VAL A 252 1.38 -0.21 20.87
N GLY A 253 1.04 0.18 22.09
CA GLY A 253 1.59 -0.45 23.30
C GLY A 253 2.90 0.17 23.78
N PRO A 254 3.46 -0.35 24.88
CA PRO A 254 4.75 0.07 25.40
C PRO A 254 5.89 -0.45 24.51
N ALA A 255 7.04 0.22 24.57
CA ALA A 255 8.26 -0.33 24.01
C ALA A 255 8.66 -1.62 24.75
N THR A 256 9.11 -2.63 24.01
CA THR A 256 9.66 -3.86 24.60
C THR A 256 11.17 -3.72 24.76
N VAL A 257 11.70 -4.20 25.89
CA VAL A 257 13.15 -4.19 26.16
C VAL A 257 13.62 -5.63 26.37
N HIS A 258 14.66 -6.01 25.67
CA HIS A 258 15.33 -7.30 25.82
C HIS A 258 16.71 -7.06 26.43
N GLY A 259 17.10 -7.89 27.43
CA GLY A 259 18.39 -7.79 28.07
C GLY A 259 18.47 -6.70 29.16
N GLU A 260 17.37 -6.41 29.88
CA GLU A 260 17.36 -5.41 30.95
C GLU A 260 18.35 -5.69 32.08
N ASP A 261 18.68 -6.96 32.34
CA ASP A 261 19.65 -7.39 33.36
C ASP A 261 21.11 -7.11 32.97
N GLU A 262 21.36 -6.76 31.73
CA GLU A 262 22.67 -6.37 31.28
C GLU A 262 22.95 -4.92 31.70
N SER A 263 23.88 -4.72 32.61
CA SER A 263 24.25 -3.43 33.24
C SER A 263 24.89 -2.42 32.29
N ALA A 264 24.42 -2.37 31.05
CA ALA A 264 25.00 -1.53 30.01
C ALA A 264 24.45 -0.10 30.06
N ASN A 265 25.35 0.87 30.19
CA ASN A 265 25.04 2.30 30.01
C ASN A 265 24.60 2.64 28.56
N ARG A 266 24.50 1.66 27.66
CA ARG A 266 24.28 1.86 26.24
C ARG A 266 23.20 0.88 25.76
N LYS A 267 22.03 1.42 25.46
CA LYS A 267 20.87 0.68 24.95
C LYS A 267 20.71 0.94 23.46
N LEU A 268 20.53 -0.11 22.69
CA LEU A 268 20.16 -0.01 21.27
C LEU A 268 18.68 0.30 21.18
N VAL A 269 18.31 1.23 20.31
CA VAL A 269 16.90 1.63 20.13
C VAL A 269 16.51 1.41 18.69
N LEU A 270 15.56 0.50 18.48
CA LEU A 270 15.00 0.15 17.19
C LEU A 270 13.53 0.59 17.11
N THR A 271 13.02 0.72 15.91
CA THR A 271 11.57 0.89 15.66
C THR A 271 11.04 -0.32 14.89
N TYR A 272 9.85 -0.76 15.27
CA TYR A 272 9.14 -1.83 14.60
C TYR A 272 7.90 -1.28 13.91
N HIS A 273 7.77 -1.60 12.62
CA HIS A 273 6.70 -1.16 11.75
C HIS A 273 5.96 -2.38 11.19
N ARG A 274 4.69 -2.47 11.46
CA ARG A 274 3.83 -3.56 10.98
C ARG A 274 3.28 -3.31 9.58
N HIS A 275 3.08 -2.04 9.21
CA HIS A 275 2.40 -1.65 7.98
C HIS A 275 3.28 -0.87 7.00
N MET A 276 4.59 -0.75 7.27
CA MET A 276 5.46 0.12 6.48
C MET A 276 5.65 -0.36 5.03
N TYR A 277 5.77 -1.67 4.85
CA TYR A 277 5.96 -2.27 3.52
C TYR A 277 4.86 -3.28 3.19
N ARG A 278 4.59 -3.44 1.89
CA ARG A 278 3.61 -4.42 1.41
C ARG A 278 4.01 -5.87 1.73
N LEU A 279 5.29 -6.11 1.98
CA LEU A 279 5.85 -7.43 2.30
C LEU A 279 5.68 -7.81 3.78
N GLY A 280 5.26 -6.89 4.64
CA GLY A 280 5.01 -7.14 6.06
C GLY A 280 5.85 -6.30 7.02
N GLU A 281 6.21 -6.90 8.12
CA GLU A 281 6.89 -6.30 9.28
C GLU A 281 8.30 -5.84 8.94
N HIS A 282 8.74 -4.76 9.59
CA HIS A 282 10.05 -4.16 9.29
C HIS A 282 10.64 -3.47 10.52
N TYR A 283 11.93 -3.66 10.72
CA TYR A 283 12.71 -2.93 11.72
C TYR A 283 13.50 -1.81 11.07
N ASN A 284 13.49 -0.63 11.70
CA ASN A 284 14.39 0.46 11.39
C ASN A 284 15.27 0.78 12.61
N SER A 285 16.40 1.41 12.35
CA SER A 285 17.27 1.97 13.39
C SER A 285 16.79 3.36 13.80
N THR A 286 17.42 3.92 14.81
CA THR A 286 17.21 5.32 15.24
C THR A 286 18.53 6.09 15.21
N LYS A 287 18.43 7.42 15.22
CA LYS A 287 19.56 8.32 15.34
C LYS A 287 19.18 9.53 16.20
N PRO A 288 20.14 10.18 16.88
CA PRO A 288 19.86 11.43 17.60
C PRO A 288 19.32 12.50 16.64
N MET A 289 18.45 13.35 17.15
CA MET A 289 18.01 14.55 16.45
C MET A 289 19.21 15.52 16.36
N PRO A 290 19.50 16.09 15.18
CA PRO A 290 20.53 17.12 15.08
C PRO A 290 20.16 18.32 15.96
N PRO A 291 21.14 19.02 16.56
CA PRO A 291 20.87 20.26 17.27
C PRO A 291 20.24 21.28 16.31
N PRO A 292 19.37 22.17 16.79
CA PRO A 292 18.78 23.23 15.97
C PRO A 292 19.90 24.01 15.27
N SER A 293 19.73 24.26 13.98
CA SER A 293 20.67 25.07 13.22
C SER A 293 20.66 26.49 13.78
N ARG A 294 21.82 27.09 14.04
CA ARG A 294 22.00 28.44 14.62
C ARG A 294 21.36 29.58 13.80
N GLU A 295 20.70 29.27 12.68
CA GLU A 295 20.09 30.27 11.81
C GLU A 295 18.66 30.66 12.21
N GLU A 296 18.03 29.91 13.12
CA GLU A 296 16.64 30.21 13.57
C GLU A 296 16.58 31.09 14.85
N GLU A 297 17.74 31.43 15.47
CA GLU A 297 17.77 32.30 16.67
C GLU A 297 18.01 33.79 16.35
N ALA A 298 18.02 34.19 15.08
CA ALA A 298 18.36 35.56 14.68
C ALA A 298 17.19 36.47 14.30
N ASP A 299 15.96 36.00 14.45
CA ASP A 299 14.73 36.78 14.12
C ASP A 299 13.73 36.77 15.30
N ASP A 300 14.11 37.33 16.44
CA ASP A 300 13.21 37.79 17.49
C ASP A 300 13.62 39.16 18.00
#